data_793cce14d364789557b140253227a5b5
#
_entry.id   793cce14d364789557b140253227a5b5
#
_cell.length_a   1.000
_cell.length_b   1.000
_cell.length_c   1.000
_cell.angle_alpha   90.00
_cell.angle_beta   90.00
_cell.angle_gamma   90.00
#
_symmetry.space_group_name_H-M   'P 1'
#
loop_
_entity.id
_entity.type
_entity.pdbx_description
1 polymer ?
#
loop_
_entity_poly.entity_id
_entity_poly.type
_entity_poly.pdbx_seq_one_letter_code
_entity_poly.pdbx_strand_id
1 'polypeptide(L)'
;MQARRMRTTAVVAVILAMAPLAGIRAESLQADDRAYFADAAAEQRARDALEKQLEALQHAAGIAPAQRFQQAEAMQAQCLRHHAYLHLQAARNARDHRPAQALDQVMGLCSRIARTARAVLREAPVDAEWTAPYAFLRARALKEAAVPADAALDEAVDALADPALDSFARLRGQILRSAEYPQIERDGRHWDTGHDKQALARHPDRALREAGWKGYWQGLQSRREPMASVLLGLVQVNDAAARLQGDGSAPARGYQRMGLDTSAVDATLLAIEHHAGDRRGYQNMLLRHAARSGIDAPQLWDTTVPDAGYTPPVLALPQLRDTAADAMQHLGPAYVGELRALLDPANRRMDLATERGDRSLDAFPVSAPGAPAMLFVGVRSGELESDVEIAHEAGHALHGEWMQRGHASPLQRNGSPWLTEAFAIYNELRFRDQLYQQAQDPRAKAYYLKSLLDDMVLQLFTSSEEAQLEQSIYRGVADNTLGTADDLDALTGQVLARFGQDPEHYPQLRNSWIGKRLMYDDPNYLVNYLYAGLLAVQLYVQDQRDPERFRQRYLAVLGEGFDRAPNEQVAQLLGQAPDWPALVDADLQVFNQLAAQLRALHARIEQGQGA
;
A
#
# COMPACT_ATOMS: atom_id res chain seq x y z
N MET A 1 89.15 -0.48 13.09
CA MET A 1 88.37 -0.62 14.34
C MET A 1 86.91 -0.45 14.03
N GLN A 2 86.11 -1.39 14.44
CA GLN A 2 84.86 -1.86 13.93
C GLN A 2 83.68 -0.82 13.89
N ALA A 3 83.13 -0.63 12.70
CA ALA A 3 81.85 0.08 12.47
C ALA A 3 80.67 -0.92 12.58
N ARG A 4 79.81 -0.70 13.56
CA ARG A 4 78.49 -1.42 13.69
C ARG A 4 77.48 -0.88 12.69
N ARG A 5 77.04 -1.74 11.76
CA ARG A 5 75.93 -1.49 10.88
C ARG A 5 74.59 -1.63 11.67
N MET A 6 73.83 -0.55 11.80
CA MET A 6 72.43 -0.57 12.20
C MET A 6 71.61 -0.98 10.99
N ARG A 7 70.86 -2.08 11.13
CA ARG A 7 69.81 -2.48 10.19
C ARG A 7 68.56 -1.71 10.53
N THR A 8 68.10 -0.83 9.64
CA THR A 8 66.85 -0.18 9.67
C THR A 8 65.78 -1.15 9.10
N THR A 9 64.92 -1.64 9.96
CA THR A 9 63.73 -2.44 9.55
C THR A 9 62.67 -1.47 9.05
N ALA A 10 62.42 -1.46 7.73
CA ALA A 10 61.30 -0.72 7.15
C ALA A 10 59.99 -1.45 7.48
N VAL A 11 59.16 -0.83 8.30
CA VAL A 11 57.76 -1.23 8.48
C VAL A 11 57.00 -0.73 7.28
N VAL A 12 56.65 -1.64 6.37
CA VAL A 12 55.71 -1.35 5.28
C VAL A 12 54.30 -1.30 5.90
N ALA A 13 53.82 -0.10 6.15
CA ALA A 13 52.40 0.11 6.45
C ALA A 13 51.60 -0.15 5.17
N VAL A 14 50.95 -1.29 5.11
CA VAL A 14 49.91 -1.56 4.11
C VAL A 14 48.69 -0.67 4.44
N ILE A 15 48.64 0.49 3.83
CA ILE A 15 47.41 1.29 3.79
C ILE A 15 46.45 0.52 2.88
N LEU A 16 45.58 -0.29 3.48
CA LEU A 16 44.34 -0.72 2.82
C LEU A 16 43.57 0.55 2.52
N ALA A 17 43.63 1.01 1.29
CA ALA A 17 42.70 1.98 0.75
C ALA A 17 41.35 1.32 0.81
N MET A 18 40.57 1.63 1.85
CA MET A 18 39.12 1.44 1.82
C MET A 18 38.61 2.32 0.68
N ALA A 19 38.37 1.69 -0.47
CA ALA A 19 37.51 2.29 -1.48
C ALA A 19 36.19 2.67 -0.77
N PRO A 20 35.68 3.90 -0.93
CA PRO A 20 34.37 4.21 -0.42
C PRO A 20 33.43 3.21 -1.10
N LEU A 21 32.75 2.38 -0.29
CA LEU A 21 31.59 1.65 -0.72
C LEU A 21 30.65 2.70 -1.32
N ALA A 22 30.67 2.79 -2.64
CA ALA A 22 29.69 3.55 -3.39
C ALA A 22 28.35 2.89 -3.08
N GLY A 23 27.69 3.38 -2.02
CA GLY A 23 26.27 3.20 -1.87
C GLY A 23 25.65 3.58 -3.21
N ILE A 24 24.62 2.88 -3.65
CA ILE A 24 23.96 3.16 -4.91
C ILE A 24 23.69 4.67 -4.93
N ARG A 25 24.49 5.42 -5.68
CA ARG A 25 23.92 6.51 -6.42
C ARG A 25 22.95 5.80 -7.35
N ALA A 26 21.68 5.80 -6.99
CA ALA A 26 20.66 5.29 -7.86
C ALA A 26 20.79 6.08 -9.17
N GLU A 27 21.51 5.51 -10.14
CA GLU A 27 21.35 5.91 -11.51
C GLU A 27 19.86 5.80 -11.73
N SER A 28 19.20 6.91 -12.07
CA SER A 28 17.77 6.92 -12.31
C SER A 28 17.51 5.91 -13.42
N LEU A 29 16.86 4.80 -13.07
CA LEU A 29 16.42 3.83 -14.05
C LEU A 29 15.11 4.33 -14.64
N GLN A 30 14.97 4.24 -15.94
CA GLN A 30 13.75 4.59 -16.64
C GLN A 30 13.22 3.37 -17.39
N ALA A 31 11.96 3.01 -17.11
CA ALA A 31 11.25 1.95 -17.81
C ALA A 31 11.07 2.31 -19.30
N ASP A 32 11.12 1.30 -20.17
CA ASP A 32 10.92 1.47 -21.62
C ASP A 32 9.43 1.38 -21.98
N ASP A 33 8.71 2.47 -21.80
CA ASP A 33 7.28 2.60 -22.07
C ASP A 33 6.89 2.47 -23.54
N ARG A 34 7.87 2.41 -24.47
CA ARG A 34 7.62 2.10 -25.88
C ARG A 34 7.01 0.70 -26.09
N ALA A 35 7.09 -0.16 -25.07
CA ALA A 35 6.32 -1.40 -25.04
C ALA A 35 4.80 -1.17 -25.05
N TYR A 36 4.34 0.00 -24.58
CA TYR A 36 2.93 0.42 -24.64
C TYR A 36 2.66 1.24 -25.90
N PHE A 37 3.33 2.36 -26.09
CA PHE A 37 3.22 3.22 -27.29
C PHE A 37 4.59 3.79 -27.65
N ALA A 38 4.84 3.93 -28.96
CA ALA A 38 6.12 4.43 -29.44
C ALA A 38 6.44 5.85 -28.95
N ASP A 39 5.42 6.69 -28.83
CA ASP A 39 5.48 8.06 -28.35
C ASP A 39 4.07 8.59 -27.99
N ALA A 40 4.00 9.78 -27.41
CA ALA A 40 2.75 10.44 -27.04
C ALA A 40 1.81 10.71 -28.23
N ALA A 41 2.35 10.98 -29.42
CA ALA A 41 1.54 11.21 -30.62
C ALA A 41 0.92 9.89 -31.12
N ALA A 42 1.62 8.77 -31.00
CA ALA A 42 1.08 7.45 -31.31
C ALA A 42 -0.04 7.06 -30.33
N GLU A 43 0.15 7.33 -29.02
CA GLU A 43 -0.88 7.14 -28.00
C GLU A 43 -2.14 7.96 -28.33
N GLN A 44 -1.99 9.26 -28.58
CA GLN A 44 -3.12 10.15 -28.88
C GLN A 44 -3.93 9.66 -30.08
N ARG A 45 -3.25 9.33 -31.19
CA ARG A 45 -3.95 8.81 -32.40
C ARG A 45 -4.70 7.51 -32.11
N ALA A 46 -4.11 6.60 -31.31
CA ALA A 46 -4.74 5.35 -30.96
C ALA A 46 -5.97 5.58 -30.05
N ARG A 47 -5.88 6.52 -29.11
CA ARG A 47 -6.98 6.90 -28.22
C ARG A 47 -8.16 7.51 -28.98
N ASP A 48 -7.89 8.43 -29.91
CA ASP A 48 -8.91 9.02 -30.78
C ASP A 48 -9.60 7.95 -31.66
N ALA A 49 -8.84 6.94 -32.11
CA ALA A 49 -9.40 5.82 -32.86
C ALA A 49 -10.27 4.91 -31.98
N LEU A 50 -9.84 4.64 -30.74
CA LEU A 50 -10.59 3.82 -29.77
C LEU A 50 -11.91 4.49 -29.39
N GLU A 51 -11.94 5.80 -29.22
CA GLU A 51 -13.17 6.55 -28.94
C GLU A 51 -14.19 6.42 -30.08
N LYS A 52 -13.75 6.63 -31.33
CA LYS A 52 -14.60 6.43 -32.52
C LYS A 52 -15.10 5.00 -32.66
N GLN A 53 -14.27 3.99 -32.31
CA GLN A 53 -14.68 2.59 -32.31
C GLN A 53 -15.79 2.34 -31.27
N LEU A 54 -15.67 2.93 -30.07
CA LEU A 54 -16.71 2.82 -29.04
C LEU A 54 -18.03 3.45 -29.50
N GLU A 55 -17.99 4.65 -30.09
CA GLU A 55 -19.17 5.32 -30.64
C GLU A 55 -19.83 4.46 -31.72
N ALA A 56 -19.04 3.91 -32.64
CA ALA A 56 -19.53 3.01 -33.67
C ALA A 56 -20.18 1.76 -33.08
N LEU A 57 -19.59 1.15 -32.04
CA LEU A 57 -20.13 -0.03 -31.35
C LEU A 57 -21.47 0.27 -30.66
N GLN A 58 -21.59 1.45 -30.03
CA GLN A 58 -22.81 1.87 -29.32
C GLN A 58 -23.99 2.10 -30.26
N HIS A 59 -23.72 2.54 -31.51
CA HIS A 59 -24.75 2.79 -32.53
C HIS A 59 -24.94 1.65 -33.54
N ALA A 60 -24.15 0.58 -33.43
CA ALA A 60 -24.22 -0.54 -34.36
C ALA A 60 -25.50 -1.35 -34.20
N ALA A 61 -26.34 -1.39 -35.25
CA ALA A 61 -27.49 -2.25 -35.32
C ALA A 61 -27.12 -3.59 -35.99
N GLY A 62 -27.71 -4.69 -35.50
CA GLY A 62 -27.61 -6.02 -36.13
C GLY A 62 -26.36 -6.81 -35.80
N ILE A 63 -25.48 -6.34 -34.93
CA ILE A 63 -24.33 -7.13 -34.42
C ILE A 63 -24.81 -8.10 -33.35
N ALA A 64 -24.43 -9.38 -33.45
CA ALA A 64 -24.78 -10.38 -32.45
C ALA A 64 -24.21 -10.01 -31.05
N PRO A 65 -24.95 -10.22 -29.93
CA PRO A 65 -24.51 -9.85 -28.58
C PRO A 65 -23.12 -10.37 -28.22
N ALA A 66 -22.82 -11.63 -28.54
CA ALA A 66 -21.49 -12.21 -28.29
C ALA A 66 -20.37 -11.42 -29.00
N GLN A 67 -20.59 -11.03 -30.26
CA GLN A 67 -19.63 -10.26 -31.03
C GLN A 67 -19.48 -8.83 -30.50
N ARG A 68 -20.58 -8.18 -30.08
CA ARG A 68 -20.54 -6.87 -29.43
C ARG A 68 -19.73 -6.91 -28.13
N PHE A 69 -19.93 -7.97 -27.34
CA PHE A 69 -19.18 -8.16 -26.09
C PHE A 69 -17.69 -8.37 -26.35
N GLN A 70 -17.32 -9.23 -27.32
CA GLN A 70 -15.91 -9.45 -27.70
C GLN A 70 -15.23 -8.18 -28.19
N GLN A 71 -15.95 -7.33 -28.93
CA GLN A 71 -15.41 -6.02 -29.36
C GLN A 71 -15.19 -5.10 -28.16
N ALA A 72 -16.14 -5.03 -27.22
CA ALA A 72 -15.98 -4.23 -26.01
C ALA A 72 -14.81 -4.74 -25.15
N GLU A 73 -14.66 -6.05 -25.02
CA GLU A 73 -13.55 -6.66 -24.31
C GLU A 73 -12.18 -6.34 -24.94
N ALA A 74 -12.08 -6.41 -26.26
CA ALA A 74 -10.87 -6.03 -27.00
C ALA A 74 -10.55 -4.52 -26.83
N MET A 75 -11.58 -3.67 -26.82
CA MET A 75 -11.42 -2.24 -26.51
C MET A 75 -10.96 -2.01 -25.08
N GLN A 76 -11.45 -2.80 -24.10
CA GLN A 76 -11.00 -2.69 -22.72
C GLN A 76 -9.50 -3.02 -22.58
N ALA A 77 -9.01 -4.03 -23.31
CA ALA A 77 -7.58 -4.33 -23.37
C ALA A 77 -6.74 -3.14 -23.87
N GLN A 78 -7.22 -2.48 -24.96
CA GLN A 78 -6.56 -1.27 -25.47
C GLN A 78 -6.62 -0.14 -24.45
N CYS A 79 -7.77 0.06 -23.79
CA CYS A 79 -7.93 1.10 -22.79
C CYS A 79 -6.98 0.94 -21.60
N LEU A 80 -6.78 -0.27 -21.10
CA LEU A 80 -5.80 -0.57 -20.05
C LEU A 80 -4.37 -0.24 -20.50
N ARG A 81 -4.06 -0.41 -21.80
CA ARG A 81 -2.76 -0.04 -22.36
C ARG A 81 -2.52 1.46 -22.37
N HIS A 82 -3.54 2.26 -22.73
CA HIS A 82 -3.50 3.72 -22.64
C HIS A 82 -3.32 4.17 -21.18
N HIS A 83 -4.09 3.58 -20.28
CA HIS A 83 -3.99 3.88 -18.85
C HIS A 83 -2.57 3.66 -18.33
N ALA A 84 -1.96 2.49 -18.61
CA ALA A 84 -0.61 2.15 -18.17
C ALA A 84 0.43 3.17 -18.68
N TYR A 85 0.38 3.52 -19.97
CA TYR A 85 1.29 4.51 -20.56
C TYR A 85 1.14 5.89 -19.93
N LEU A 86 -0.08 6.41 -19.88
CA LEU A 86 -0.35 7.78 -19.41
C LEU A 86 -0.08 7.92 -17.90
N HIS A 87 -0.33 6.88 -17.12
CA HIS A 87 -0.01 6.89 -15.68
C HIS A 87 1.50 7.03 -15.47
N LEU A 88 2.33 6.27 -16.18
CA LEU A 88 3.79 6.44 -16.15
C LEU A 88 4.21 7.86 -16.57
N GLN A 89 3.64 8.41 -17.66
CA GLN A 89 3.99 9.74 -18.12
C GLN A 89 3.61 10.83 -17.11
N ALA A 90 2.42 10.76 -16.52
CA ALA A 90 1.94 11.71 -15.52
C ALA A 90 2.82 11.66 -14.25
N ALA A 91 3.20 10.47 -13.81
CA ALA A 91 4.02 10.29 -12.61
C ALA A 91 5.48 10.75 -12.80
N ARG A 92 6.04 10.61 -14.00
CA ARG A 92 7.41 11.05 -14.31
C ARG A 92 7.59 12.57 -14.25
N ASN A 93 6.54 13.33 -14.55
CA ASN A 93 6.58 14.80 -14.51
C ASN A 93 5.22 15.37 -14.10
N ALA A 94 5.01 15.53 -12.81
CA ALA A 94 3.78 16.10 -12.25
C ALA A 94 3.56 17.60 -12.58
N ARG A 95 4.57 18.29 -13.14
CA ARG A 95 4.41 19.67 -13.64
C ARG A 95 3.78 19.74 -15.03
N ASP A 96 3.93 18.68 -15.81
CA ASP A 96 3.24 18.59 -17.11
C ASP A 96 1.85 17.97 -16.89
N HIS A 97 0.83 18.80 -16.84
CA HIS A 97 -0.54 18.36 -16.62
C HIS A 97 -1.19 17.63 -17.81
N ARG A 98 -0.56 17.65 -19.01
CA ARG A 98 -1.15 17.04 -20.22
C ARG A 98 -1.32 15.51 -20.09
N PRO A 99 -0.34 14.72 -19.61
CA PRO A 99 -0.54 13.30 -19.39
C PRO A 99 -1.62 12.99 -18.35
N ALA A 100 -1.70 13.76 -17.26
CA ALA A 100 -2.74 13.59 -16.24
C ALA A 100 -4.14 13.85 -16.80
N GLN A 101 -4.33 14.94 -17.57
CA GLN A 101 -5.61 15.22 -18.23
C GLN A 101 -5.98 14.14 -19.25
N ALA A 102 -5.01 13.60 -19.99
CA ALA A 102 -5.24 12.49 -20.91
C ALA A 102 -5.60 11.21 -20.17
N LEU A 103 -5.00 10.96 -18.98
CA LEU A 103 -5.31 9.84 -18.12
C LEU A 103 -6.77 9.91 -17.64
N ASP A 104 -7.26 11.07 -17.19
CA ASP A 104 -8.66 11.28 -16.79
C ASP A 104 -9.63 10.96 -17.94
N GLN A 105 -9.31 11.41 -19.16
CA GLN A 105 -10.09 11.08 -20.36
C GLN A 105 -10.13 9.57 -20.62
N VAL A 106 -8.98 8.89 -20.49
CA VAL A 106 -8.88 7.44 -20.67
C VAL A 106 -9.68 6.71 -19.59
N MET A 107 -9.64 7.13 -18.32
CA MET A 107 -10.44 6.54 -17.26
C MET A 107 -11.95 6.63 -17.56
N GLY A 108 -12.41 7.78 -18.06
CA GLY A 108 -13.77 7.95 -18.55
C GLY A 108 -14.11 7.04 -19.72
N LEU A 109 -13.19 6.88 -20.67
CA LEU A 109 -13.34 5.99 -21.83
C LEU A 109 -13.42 4.51 -21.40
N CYS A 110 -12.52 4.04 -20.52
CA CYS A 110 -12.52 2.69 -19.96
C CYS A 110 -13.86 2.40 -19.25
N SER A 111 -14.36 3.36 -18.48
CA SER A 111 -15.65 3.23 -17.78
C SER A 111 -16.83 3.09 -18.76
N ARG A 112 -16.82 3.86 -19.86
CA ARG A 112 -17.85 3.76 -20.94
C ARG A 112 -17.78 2.39 -21.62
N ILE A 113 -16.58 1.89 -21.94
CA ILE A 113 -16.39 0.55 -22.53
C ILE A 113 -16.92 -0.54 -21.59
N ALA A 114 -16.52 -0.51 -20.31
CA ALA A 114 -16.97 -1.48 -19.32
C ALA A 114 -18.52 -1.46 -19.12
N ARG A 115 -19.14 -0.27 -19.12
CA ARG A 115 -20.61 -0.13 -19.08
C ARG A 115 -21.26 -0.75 -20.32
N THR A 116 -20.69 -0.54 -21.51
CA THR A 116 -21.20 -1.13 -22.76
C THR A 116 -21.13 -2.65 -22.69
N ALA A 117 -20.02 -3.23 -22.21
CA ALA A 117 -19.88 -4.68 -22.03
C ALA A 117 -20.90 -5.24 -21.03
N ARG A 118 -21.10 -4.57 -19.88
CA ARG A 118 -22.10 -4.99 -18.88
C ARG A 118 -23.53 -4.91 -19.41
N ALA A 119 -23.86 -3.89 -20.22
CA ALA A 119 -25.17 -3.79 -20.87
C ALA A 119 -25.43 -5.01 -21.78
N VAL A 120 -24.45 -5.40 -22.60
CA VAL A 120 -24.55 -6.59 -23.45
C VAL A 120 -24.72 -7.88 -22.64
N LEU A 121 -24.02 -8.02 -21.49
CA LEU A 121 -24.19 -9.18 -20.60
C LEU A 121 -25.57 -9.26 -19.98
N ARG A 122 -26.19 -8.12 -19.64
CA ARG A 122 -27.57 -8.08 -19.11
C ARG A 122 -28.59 -8.51 -20.14
N GLU A 123 -28.40 -8.08 -21.40
CA GLU A 123 -29.29 -8.35 -22.51
C GLU A 123 -29.14 -9.78 -23.06
N ALA A 124 -28.07 -10.49 -22.70
CA ALA A 124 -27.80 -11.84 -23.18
C ALA A 124 -28.87 -12.83 -22.70
N PRO A 125 -29.32 -13.79 -23.54
CA PRO A 125 -30.22 -14.87 -23.12
C PRO A 125 -29.64 -15.62 -21.91
N VAL A 126 -30.53 -16.16 -21.06
CA VAL A 126 -30.16 -16.86 -19.82
C VAL A 126 -29.26 -18.08 -20.12
N ASP A 127 -29.53 -18.76 -21.22
CA ASP A 127 -28.88 -19.96 -21.70
C ASP A 127 -27.72 -19.70 -22.68
N ALA A 128 -27.29 -18.44 -22.80
CA ALA A 128 -26.20 -18.09 -23.72
C ALA A 128 -24.84 -18.61 -23.20
N GLU A 129 -24.36 -19.72 -23.76
CA GLU A 129 -23.14 -20.41 -23.36
C GLU A 129 -21.89 -19.50 -23.30
N TRP A 130 -21.79 -18.51 -24.22
CA TRP A 130 -20.69 -17.56 -24.25
C TRP A 130 -20.56 -16.68 -23.00
N THR A 131 -21.61 -16.59 -22.18
CA THR A 131 -21.60 -15.80 -20.94
C THR A 131 -21.03 -16.58 -19.75
N ALA A 132 -20.85 -17.88 -19.86
CA ALA A 132 -20.38 -18.73 -18.76
C ALA A 132 -19.04 -18.26 -18.12
N PRO A 133 -18.00 -17.85 -18.88
CA PRO A 133 -16.76 -17.32 -18.30
C PRO A 133 -16.96 -15.98 -17.56
N TYR A 134 -18.06 -15.31 -17.78
CA TYR A 134 -18.38 -13.99 -17.23
C TYR A 134 -19.56 -14.03 -16.23
N ALA A 135 -19.85 -15.22 -15.68
CA ALA A 135 -21.02 -15.42 -14.82
C ALA A 135 -21.07 -14.44 -13.64
N PHE A 136 -19.93 -14.21 -12.98
CA PHE A 136 -19.85 -13.26 -11.87
C PHE A 136 -20.06 -11.80 -12.33
N LEU A 137 -19.41 -11.39 -13.41
CA LEU A 137 -19.60 -10.05 -13.98
C LEU A 137 -21.04 -9.81 -14.41
N ARG A 138 -21.67 -10.85 -15.00
CA ARG A 138 -23.10 -10.82 -15.39
C ARG A 138 -24.02 -10.71 -14.17
N ALA A 139 -23.78 -11.52 -13.13
CA ALA A 139 -24.55 -11.47 -11.89
C ALA A 139 -24.51 -10.08 -11.24
N ARG A 140 -23.30 -9.47 -11.19
CA ARG A 140 -23.14 -8.09 -10.72
C ARG A 140 -23.92 -7.10 -11.58
N ALA A 141 -23.79 -7.18 -12.91
CA ALA A 141 -24.49 -6.29 -13.83
C ALA A 141 -26.03 -6.40 -13.71
N LEU A 142 -26.55 -7.61 -13.46
CA LEU A 142 -27.99 -7.83 -13.22
C LEU A 142 -28.42 -7.28 -11.85
N LYS A 143 -27.62 -7.46 -10.81
CA LYS A 143 -27.88 -6.91 -9.47
C LYS A 143 -27.90 -5.39 -9.48
N GLU A 144 -26.91 -4.77 -10.12
CA GLU A 144 -26.84 -3.31 -10.31
C GLU A 144 -28.09 -2.76 -11.01
N ALA A 145 -28.60 -3.47 -12.04
CA ALA A 145 -29.80 -3.07 -12.77
C ALA A 145 -31.14 -3.32 -12.03
N ALA A 146 -31.14 -4.22 -11.04
CA ALA A 146 -32.33 -4.53 -10.24
C ALA A 146 -32.59 -3.50 -9.12
N VAL A 147 -31.62 -2.69 -8.77
CA VAL A 147 -31.78 -1.58 -7.82
C VAL A 147 -32.53 -0.47 -8.58
N PRO A 148 -33.72 -0.03 -8.10
CA PRO A 148 -34.41 1.11 -8.69
C PRO A 148 -33.53 2.35 -8.48
N ALA A 149 -32.72 2.68 -9.47
CA ALA A 149 -31.93 3.91 -9.46
C ALA A 149 -32.77 5.01 -10.11
N ASP A 150 -32.95 6.11 -9.42
CA ASP A 150 -33.31 7.36 -10.08
C ASP A 150 -32.05 7.92 -10.72
N ALA A 151 -31.79 7.47 -11.96
CA ALA A 151 -30.55 7.85 -12.66
C ALA A 151 -30.37 9.37 -12.76
N ALA A 152 -31.45 10.14 -12.77
CA ALA A 152 -31.38 11.61 -12.78
C ALA A 152 -31.01 12.14 -11.40
N LEU A 153 -31.46 11.52 -10.32
CA LEU A 153 -31.04 11.85 -8.96
C LEU A 153 -29.57 11.48 -8.73
N ASP A 154 -29.16 10.27 -9.12
CA ASP A 154 -27.78 9.82 -8.99
C ASP A 154 -26.80 10.74 -9.72
N GLU A 155 -27.12 11.08 -10.98
CA GLU A 155 -26.31 12.02 -11.77
C GLU A 155 -26.26 13.41 -11.12
N ALA A 156 -27.37 13.90 -10.58
CA ALA A 156 -27.42 15.20 -9.91
C ALA A 156 -26.63 15.19 -8.59
N VAL A 157 -26.71 14.09 -7.81
CA VAL A 157 -25.96 13.92 -6.56
C VAL A 157 -24.47 13.85 -6.86
N ASP A 158 -24.03 13.02 -7.81
CA ASP A 158 -22.61 12.89 -8.19
C ASP A 158 -22.06 14.23 -8.73
N ALA A 159 -22.83 14.93 -9.57
CA ALA A 159 -22.42 16.25 -10.10
C ALA A 159 -22.21 17.32 -9.03
N LEU A 160 -22.85 17.20 -7.86
CA LEU A 160 -22.69 18.11 -6.73
C LEU A 160 -21.65 17.61 -5.72
N ALA A 161 -21.67 16.31 -5.40
CA ALA A 161 -20.84 15.73 -4.35
C ALA A 161 -19.37 15.57 -4.80
N ASP A 162 -19.12 15.04 -5.99
CA ASP A 162 -17.75 14.77 -6.45
C ASP A 162 -16.85 16.01 -6.47
N PRO A 163 -17.27 17.17 -7.07
CA PRO A 163 -16.46 18.39 -7.03
C PRO A 163 -16.26 18.95 -5.62
N ALA A 164 -17.21 18.73 -4.70
CA ALA A 164 -17.09 19.16 -3.31
C ALA A 164 -16.09 18.29 -2.55
N LEU A 165 -16.16 16.96 -2.70
CA LEU A 165 -15.21 16.01 -2.09
C LEU A 165 -13.78 16.26 -2.60
N ASP A 166 -13.58 16.41 -3.91
CA ASP A 166 -12.31 16.80 -4.51
C ASP A 166 -11.78 18.13 -3.96
N SER A 167 -12.68 19.09 -3.68
CA SER A 167 -12.29 20.37 -3.10
C SER A 167 -11.79 20.22 -1.67
N PHE A 168 -12.43 19.37 -0.86
CA PHE A 168 -11.97 19.08 0.50
C PHE A 168 -10.61 18.38 0.50
N ALA A 169 -10.36 17.42 -0.40
CA ALA A 169 -9.07 16.76 -0.54
C ALA A 169 -7.97 17.77 -0.93
N ARG A 170 -8.24 18.66 -1.89
CA ARG A 170 -7.29 19.74 -2.25
C ARG A 170 -7.06 20.73 -1.11
N LEU A 171 -8.11 21.13 -0.37
CA LEU A 171 -8.00 22.04 0.78
C LEU A 171 -7.13 21.43 1.87
N ARG A 172 -7.31 20.14 2.19
CA ARG A 172 -6.42 19.43 3.11
C ARG A 172 -4.95 19.60 2.72
N GLY A 173 -4.60 19.31 1.48
CA GLY A 173 -3.24 19.44 0.99
C GLY A 173 -2.70 20.88 1.09
N GLN A 174 -3.53 21.89 0.82
CA GLN A 174 -3.15 23.31 0.94
C GLN A 174 -2.92 23.71 2.40
N ILE A 175 -3.82 23.30 3.30
CA ILE A 175 -3.74 23.60 4.74
C ILE A 175 -2.49 22.96 5.35
N LEU A 176 -2.21 21.70 5.05
CA LEU A 176 -1.02 21.00 5.58
C LEU A 176 0.29 21.57 5.03
N ARG A 177 0.33 22.00 3.77
CA ARG A 177 1.51 22.72 3.24
C ARG A 177 1.74 24.07 3.92
N SER A 178 0.71 24.70 4.50
CA SER A 178 0.83 25.93 5.28
C SER A 178 1.08 25.68 6.76
N ALA A 179 1.18 24.42 7.19
CA ALA A 179 1.44 24.09 8.59
C ALA A 179 2.82 24.59 9.03
N GLU A 180 2.87 25.10 10.25
CA GLU A 180 4.10 25.67 10.81
C GLU A 180 4.85 24.59 11.58
N TYR A 181 5.68 23.86 10.84
CA TYR A 181 6.56 22.85 11.44
C TYR A 181 7.79 23.53 12.04
N PRO A 182 8.12 23.28 13.33
CA PRO A 182 9.34 23.78 13.94
C PRO A 182 10.58 23.36 13.15
N GLN A 183 11.51 24.32 13.00
CA GLN A 183 12.82 24.10 12.42
C GLN A 183 13.82 23.80 13.54
N ILE A 184 14.68 22.83 13.33
CA ILE A 184 15.76 22.47 14.25
C ILE A 184 17.09 22.77 13.58
N GLU A 185 17.93 23.57 14.23
CA GLU A 185 19.31 23.77 13.80
C GLU A 185 20.26 23.00 14.72
N ARG A 186 21.03 22.08 14.15
CA ARG A 186 21.99 21.28 14.89
C ARG A 186 23.17 20.88 14.00
N ASP A 187 24.39 21.07 14.51
CA ASP A 187 25.63 20.73 13.83
C ASP A 187 25.75 21.33 12.41
N GLY A 188 25.24 22.57 12.24
CA GLY A 188 25.23 23.30 10.97
C GLY A 188 24.24 22.78 9.93
N ARG A 189 23.33 21.89 10.31
CA ARG A 189 22.24 21.39 9.48
C ARG A 189 20.90 21.90 9.99
N HIS A 190 20.05 22.33 9.05
CA HIS A 190 18.65 22.66 9.29
C HIS A 190 17.78 21.43 9.00
N TRP A 191 16.83 21.17 9.91
CA TRP A 191 15.87 20.10 9.82
C TRP A 191 14.46 20.69 9.91
N ASP A 192 13.61 20.31 8.99
CA ASP A 192 12.16 20.58 9.04
C ASP A 192 11.44 19.40 9.66
N THR A 193 10.75 19.59 10.80
CA THR A 193 10.12 18.50 11.54
C THR A 193 8.92 17.87 10.81
N GLY A 194 8.38 18.53 9.80
CA GLY A 194 7.35 17.97 8.91
C GLY A 194 7.96 17.20 7.74
N HIS A 195 8.90 17.84 7.02
CA HIS A 195 9.54 17.27 5.84
C HIS A 195 10.51 16.13 6.20
N ASP A 196 11.37 16.36 7.21
CA ASP A 196 12.43 15.41 7.59
C ASP A 196 11.99 14.42 8.68
N LYS A 197 10.68 14.26 8.94
CA LYS A 197 10.16 13.46 10.06
C LYS A 197 10.69 12.04 10.12
N GLN A 198 10.84 11.37 8.97
CA GLN A 198 11.33 9.99 8.91
C GLN A 198 12.82 9.90 9.21
N ALA A 199 13.63 10.81 8.65
CA ALA A 199 15.05 10.91 8.93
C ALA A 199 15.31 11.27 10.40
N LEU A 200 14.51 12.18 10.97
CA LEU A 200 14.56 12.54 12.38
C LEU A 200 14.18 11.37 13.29
N ALA A 201 13.14 10.61 12.94
CA ALA A 201 12.70 9.45 13.73
C ALA A 201 13.76 8.35 13.84
N ARG A 202 14.64 8.23 12.84
CA ARG A 202 15.73 7.23 12.79
C ARG A 202 17.10 7.81 13.15
N HIS A 203 17.17 9.09 13.54
CA HIS A 203 18.44 9.75 13.82
C HIS A 203 19.12 9.15 15.04
N PRO A 204 20.44 8.89 15.04
CA PRO A 204 21.15 8.33 16.19
C PRO A 204 21.11 9.24 17.43
N ASP A 205 21.09 10.58 17.23
CA ASP A 205 20.95 11.53 18.34
C ASP A 205 19.51 11.54 18.86
N ARG A 206 19.34 11.09 20.11
CA ARG A 206 18.04 11.05 20.80
C ARG A 206 17.33 12.41 20.89
N ALA A 207 18.08 13.48 21.11
CA ALA A 207 17.50 14.81 21.22
C ALA A 207 16.87 15.27 19.89
N LEU A 208 17.46 14.88 18.75
CA LEU A 208 16.87 15.12 17.43
C LEU A 208 15.62 14.26 17.19
N ARG A 209 15.59 13.00 17.60
CA ARG A 209 14.39 12.15 17.52
C ARG A 209 13.23 12.75 18.32
N GLU A 210 13.50 13.12 19.57
CA GLU A 210 12.53 13.76 20.46
C GLU A 210 12.00 15.08 19.89
N ALA A 211 12.91 15.97 19.46
CA ALA A 211 12.53 17.26 18.88
C ALA A 211 11.77 17.09 17.57
N GLY A 212 12.18 16.16 16.72
CA GLY A 212 11.48 15.82 15.48
C GLY A 212 10.07 15.30 15.75
N TRP A 213 9.92 14.37 16.70
CA TRP A 213 8.62 13.82 17.07
C TRP A 213 7.68 14.91 17.62
N LYS A 214 8.14 15.69 18.61
CA LYS A 214 7.35 16.80 19.20
C LYS A 214 7.01 17.87 18.17
N GLY A 215 7.97 18.27 17.33
CA GLY A 215 7.78 19.27 16.31
C GLY A 215 6.79 18.87 15.22
N TYR A 216 6.80 17.59 14.81
CA TYR A 216 5.81 17.06 13.86
C TYR A 216 4.38 17.22 14.40
N TRP A 217 4.12 16.77 15.64
CA TRP A 217 2.80 16.91 16.25
C TRP A 217 2.39 18.36 16.47
N GLN A 218 3.32 19.23 16.84
CA GLN A 218 3.06 20.66 16.97
C GLN A 218 2.67 21.28 15.62
N GLY A 219 3.33 20.89 14.54
CA GLY A 219 3.00 21.34 13.18
C GLY A 219 1.58 20.93 12.78
N LEU A 220 1.20 19.67 13.00
CA LEU A 220 -0.18 19.21 12.75
C LEU A 220 -1.19 20.01 13.58
N GLN A 221 -0.93 20.20 14.88
CA GLN A 221 -1.80 20.94 15.78
C GLN A 221 -1.99 22.39 15.35
N SER A 222 -1.01 23.00 14.68
CA SER A 222 -1.12 24.40 14.19
C SER A 222 -2.27 24.59 13.17
N ARG A 223 -2.79 23.51 12.58
CA ARG A 223 -3.87 23.51 11.58
C ARG A 223 -5.11 22.72 12.02
N ARG A 224 -5.23 22.43 13.29
CA ARG A 224 -6.28 21.58 13.87
C ARG A 224 -7.70 22.06 13.50
N GLU A 225 -8.02 23.32 13.73
CA GLU A 225 -9.36 23.87 13.49
C GLU A 225 -9.77 23.86 12.00
N PRO A 226 -8.96 24.38 11.06
CA PRO A 226 -9.33 24.31 9.65
C PRO A 226 -9.39 22.85 9.14
N MET A 227 -8.54 21.95 9.65
CA MET A 227 -8.60 20.54 9.29
C MET A 227 -9.87 19.84 9.79
N ALA A 228 -10.34 20.18 11.01
CA ALA A 228 -11.63 19.69 11.51
C ALA A 228 -12.78 20.12 10.61
N SER A 229 -12.81 21.39 10.21
CA SER A 229 -13.84 21.92 9.31
C SER A 229 -13.84 21.19 7.95
N VAL A 230 -12.66 20.89 7.42
CA VAL A 230 -12.52 20.11 6.15
C VAL A 230 -13.04 18.69 6.31
N LEU A 231 -12.61 17.98 7.37
CA LEU A 231 -13.02 16.58 7.59
C LEU A 231 -14.53 16.45 7.84
N LEU A 232 -15.07 17.29 8.72
CA LEU A 232 -16.50 17.26 9.05
C LEU A 232 -17.37 17.62 7.83
N GLY A 233 -16.94 18.61 7.03
CA GLY A 233 -17.63 18.97 5.79
C GLY A 233 -17.61 17.85 4.75
N LEU A 234 -16.44 17.20 4.58
CA LEU A 234 -16.30 16.04 3.70
C LEU A 234 -17.23 14.90 4.12
N VAL A 235 -17.22 14.54 5.42
CA VAL A 235 -18.06 13.46 5.97
C VAL A 235 -19.54 13.75 5.75
N GLN A 236 -19.98 14.99 6.01
CA GLN A 236 -21.37 15.41 5.81
C GLN A 236 -21.81 15.26 4.34
N VAL A 237 -21.00 15.73 3.40
CA VAL A 237 -21.31 15.65 1.96
C VAL A 237 -21.32 14.20 1.50
N ASN A 238 -20.31 13.41 1.87
CA ASN A 238 -20.18 12.03 1.44
C ASN A 238 -21.32 11.14 2.00
N ASP A 239 -21.68 11.30 3.28
CA ASP A 239 -22.76 10.53 3.90
C ASP A 239 -24.15 10.94 3.37
N ALA A 240 -24.38 12.25 3.14
CA ALA A 240 -25.61 12.73 2.52
C ALA A 240 -25.78 12.18 1.09
N ALA A 241 -24.70 12.17 0.29
CA ALA A 241 -24.72 11.61 -1.06
C ALA A 241 -25.06 10.10 -1.02
N ALA A 242 -24.40 9.33 -0.15
CA ALA A 242 -24.67 7.90 0.00
C ALA A 242 -26.14 7.62 0.38
N ARG A 243 -26.68 8.37 1.34
CA ARG A 243 -28.09 8.22 1.78
C ARG A 243 -29.08 8.58 0.68
N LEU A 244 -28.84 9.65 -0.08
CA LEU A 244 -29.68 10.04 -1.20
C LEU A 244 -29.71 8.99 -2.31
N GLN A 245 -28.60 8.29 -2.52
CA GLN A 245 -28.47 7.19 -3.47
C GLN A 245 -28.93 5.83 -2.91
N GLY A 246 -29.43 5.78 -1.67
CA GLY A 246 -30.04 4.58 -1.07
C GLY A 246 -29.08 3.64 -0.34
N ASP A 247 -27.82 4.01 -0.15
CA ASP A 247 -26.78 3.15 0.45
C ASP A 247 -26.79 3.11 1.99
N GLY A 248 -27.70 3.83 2.64
CA GLY A 248 -27.80 3.90 4.09
C GLY A 248 -26.74 4.76 4.76
N SER A 249 -25.45 4.61 4.42
CA SER A 249 -24.32 5.45 4.88
C SER A 249 -23.14 5.36 3.92
N ALA A 250 -22.23 6.34 3.97
CA ALA A 250 -21.00 6.30 3.18
C ALA A 250 -20.08 5.10 3.55
N PRO A 251 -19.87 4.74 4.82
CA PRO A 251 -19.11 3.52 5.16
C PRO A 251 -19.75 2.25 4.58
N ALA A 252 -21.07 2.08 4.68
CA ALA A 252 -21.76 0.92 4.11
C ALA A 252 -21.55 0.83 2.60
N ARG A 253 -21.65 1.96 1.89
CA ARG A 253 -21.37 2.06 0.45
C ARG A 253 -19.92 1.68 0.13
N GLY A 254 -18.96 2.23 0.88
CA GLY A 254 -17.53 1.95 0.70
C GLY A 254 -17.22 0.46 0.87
N TYR A 255 -17.71 -0.16 1.94
CA TYR A 255 -17.51 -1.58 2.21
C TYR A 255 -18.16 -2.47 1.15
N GLN A 256 -19.38 -2.16 0.74
CA GLN A 256 -20.08 -2.91 -0.30
C GLN A 256 -19.34 -2.86 -1.65
N ARG A 257 -18.74 -1.71 -2.01
CA ARG A 257 -17.91 -1.58 -3.22
C ARG A 257 -16.67 -2.50 -3.18
N MET A 258 -16.12 -2.74 -1.99
CA MET A 258 -15.03 -3.68 -1.75
C MET A 258 -15.48 -5.14 -1.61
N GLY A 259 -16.78 -5.42 -1.69
CA GLY A 259 -17.35 -6.75 -1.50
C GLY A 259 -17.36 -7.20 -0.04
N LEU A 260 -17.37 -6.25 0.90
CA LEU A 260 -17.43 -6.48 2.34
C LEU A 260 -18.83 -6.16 2.87
N ASP A 261 -19.23 -6.86 3.92
CA ASP A 261 -20.46 -6.59 4.67
C ASP A 261 -20.15 -5.78 5.93
N THR A 262 -20.96 -4.76 6.23
CA THR A 262 -20.73 -3.86 7.37
C THR A 262 -20.67 -4.61 8.70
N SER A 263 -21.54 -5.61 8.90
CA SER A 263 -21.55 -6.39 10.14
C SER A 263 -20.31 -7.28 10.28
N ALA A 264 -19.81 -7.80 9.16
CA ALA A 264 -18.55 -8.55 9.14
C ALA A 264 -17.34 -7.64 9.45
N VAL A 265 -17.34 -6.39 8.92
CA VAL A 265 -16.33 -5.39 9.26
C VAL A 265 -16.36 -5.06 10.75
N ASP A 266 -17.54 -4.77 11.31
CA ASP A 266 -17.69 -4.49 12.74
C ASP A 266 -17.19 -5.65 13.62
N ALA A 267 -17.51 -6.89 13.27
CA ALA A 267 -17.05 -8.08 13.98
C ALA A 267 -15.52 -8.25 13.90
N THR A 268 -14.92 -7.97 12.75
CA THR A 268 -13.47 -8.05 12.56
C THR A 268 -12.75 -6.97 13.36
N LEU A 269 -13.24 -5.73 13.34
CA LEU A 269 -12.68 -4.62 14.13
C LEU A 269 -12.76 -4.91 15.63
N LEU A 270 -13.87 -5.47 16.10
CA LEU A 270 -14.04 -5.88 17.50
C LEU A 270 -13.07 -7.01 17.88
N ALA A 271 -12.83 -7.97 16.99
CA ALA A 271 -11.86 -9.03 17.24
C ALA A 271 -10.45 -8.47 17.43
N ILE A 272 -10.01 -7.52 16.57
CA ILE A 272 -8.70 -6.84 16.75
C ILE A 272 -8.65 -6.05 18.07
N GLU A 273 -9.72 -5.36 18.43
CA GLU A 273 -9.80 -4.61 19.69
C GLU A 273 -9.58 -5.50 20.92
N HIS A 274 -10.10 -6.73 20.90
CA HIS A 274 -9.87 -7.69 21.97
C HIS A 274 -8.38 -8.04 22.16
N HIS A 275 -7.58 -7.88 21.11
CA HIS A 275 -6.12 -8.08 21.12
C HIS A 275 -5.30 -6.80 21.36
N ALA A 276 -5.91 -5.72 21.81
CA ALA A 276 -5.21 -4.48 22.16
C ALA A 276 -4.05 -4.67 23.17
N GLY A 277 -4.17 -5.70 24.02
CA GLY A 277 -3.12 -6.10 24.95
C GLY A 277 -1.85 -6.60 24.29
N ASP A 278 -1.95 -7.25 23.14
CA ASP A 278 -0.80 -7.78 22.37
C ASP A 278 0.03 -6.63 21.80
N ARG A 279 -0.63 -5.64 21.17
CA ARG A 279 0.02 -4.41 20.69
C ARG A 279 0.75 -3.67 21.83
N ARG A 280 0.07 -3.46 22.95
CA ARG A 280 0.66 -2.81 24.13
C ARG A 280 1.82 -3.61 24.70
N GLY A 281 1.69 -4.95 24.73
CA GLY A 281 2.75 -5.86 25.13
C GLY A 281 3.99 -5.76 24.28
N TYR A 282 3.83 -5.70 22.95
CA TYR A 282 4.91 -5.50 21.99
C TYR A 282 5.60 -4.15 22.19
N GLN A 283 4.85 -3.06 22.24
CA GLN A 283 5.39 -1.72 22.45
C GLN A 283 6.18 -1.64 23.79
N ASN A 284 5.64 -2.19 24.87
CA ASN A 284 6.32 -2.23 26.15
C ASN A 284 7.57 -3.10 26.12
N MET A 285 7.62 -4.13 25.29
CA MET A 285 8.83 -4.93 25.07
C MET A 285 9.94 -4.10 24.43
N LEU A 286 9.63 -3.31 23.41
CA LEU A 286 10.60 -2.43 22.75
C LEU A 286 11.13 -1.36 23.71
N LEU A 287 10.25 -0.72 24.48
CA LEU A 287 10.65 0.27 25.48
C LEU A 287 11.56 -0.35 26.56
N ARG A 288 11.23 -1.55 27.05
CA ARG A 288 12.09 -2.26 28.01
C ARG A 288 13.46 -2.60 27.44
N HIS A 289 13.53 -3.00 26.15
CA HIS A 289 14.81 -3.26 25.50
C HIS A 289 15.64 -1.97 25.37
N ALA A 290 15.03 -0.85 24.95
CA ALA A 290 15.69 0.46 24.92
C ALA A 290 16.24 0.88 26.29
N ALA A 291 15.47 0.67 27.39
CA ALA A 291 15.94 0.94 28.74
C ALA A 291 17.16 0.10 29.12
N ARG A 292 17.17 -1.19 28.81
CA ARG A 292 18.30 -2.09 29.08
C ARG A 292 19.51 -1.80 28.21
N SER A 293 19.29 -1.22 27.04
CA SER A 293 20.34 -0.71 26.17
C SER A 293 20.92 0.64 26.60
N GLY A 294 20.52 1.14 27.79
CA GLY A 294 21.12 2.33 28.40
C GLY A 294 20.36 3.64 28.11
N ILE A 295 19.16 3.59 27.54
CA ILE A 295 18.33 4.78 27.35
C ILE A 295 17.51 5.00 28.64
N ASP A 296 17.81 6.09 29.35
CA ASP A 296 17.04 6.47 30.53
C ASP A 296 15.63 6.93 30.15
N ALA A 297 14.60 6.43 30.86
CA ALA A 297 13.19 6.73 30.63
C ALA A 297 12.80 6.74 29.11
N PRO A 298 12.94 5.59 28.41
CA PRO A 298 12.73 5.55 26.96
C PRO A 298 11.28 5.87 26.60
N GLN A 299 11.12 6.49 25.43
CA GLN A 299 9.85 6.95 24.89
C GLN A 299 9.60 6.31 23.52
N LEU A 300 8.42 6.56 22.90
CA LEU A 300 8.08 6.00 21.58
C LEU A 300 9.13 6.31 20.52
N TRP A 301 9.69 7.49 20.50
CA TRP A 301 10.73 7.88 19.56
C TRP A 301 12.08 7.17 19.77
N ASP A 302 12.23 6.41 20.85
CA ASP A 302 13.43 5.62 21.11
C ASP A 302 13.32 4.18 20.58
N THR A 303 12.16 3.77 20.08
CA THR A 303 11.92 2.41 19.56
C THR A 303 12.17 2.26 18.05
N THR A 304 12.53 3.34 17.37
CA THR A 304 12.64 3.40 15.90
C THR A 304 14.05 3.19 15.37
N VAL A 305 15.05 3.17 16.24
CA VAL A 305 16.47 3.02 15.85
C VAL A 305 16.96 1.60 16.01
N PRO A 306 17.95 1.18 15.20
CA PRO A 306 18.64 -0.09 15.39
C PRO A 306 19.40 -0.13 16.72
N ASP A 307 19.70 -1.34 17.18
CA ASP A 307 20.56 -1.55 18.35
C ASP A 307 21.93 -0.90 18.18
N ALA A 308 22.49 -0.40 19.28
CA ALA A 308 23.80 0.22 19.29
C ALA A 308 24.88 -0.73 18.72
N GLY A 309 25.68 -0.21 17.80
CA GLY A 309 26.73 -0.98 17.12
C GLY A 309 26.25 -1.78 15.89
N TYR A 310 24.97 -1.65 15.50
CA TYR A 310 24.46 -2.16 14.22
C TYR A 310 24.05 -1.02 13.31
N THR A 311 24.52 -1.06 12.08
CA THR A 311 24.08 -0.17 11.00
C THR A 311 23.50 -1.04 9.89
N PRO A 312 22.20 -0.91 9.57
CA PRO A 312 21.60 -1.67 8.48
C PRO A 312 22.33 -1.42 7.16
N PRO A 313 22.65 -2.46 6.39
CA PRO A 313 23.26 -2.27 5.08
C PRO A 313 22.25 -1.66 4.10
N VAL A 314 22.78 -0.85 3.18
CA VAL A 314 22.02 -0.44 1.99
C VAL A 314 22.13 -1.58 0.98
N LEU A 315 20.98 -2.14 0.58
CA LEU A 315 20.97 -3.21 -0.41
C LEU A 315 21.23 -2.62 -1.80
N ALA A 316 22.23 -3.19 -2.50
CA ALA A 316 22.38 -2.92 -3.92
C ALA A 316 21.25 -3.59 -4.72
N LEU A 317 20.80 -2.99 -5.82
CA LEU A 317 19.69 -3.53 -6.62
C LEU A 317 19.85 -5.01 -7.00
N PRO A 318 21.05 -5.55 -7.35
CA PRO A 318 21.22 -6.99 -7.52
C PRO A 318 20.97 -7.80 -6.25
N GLN A 319 21.36 -7.27 -5.08
CA GLN A 319 21.10 -7.94 -3.79
C GLN A 319 19.62 -7.93 -3.45
N LEU A 320 18.93 -6.79 -3.65
CA LEU A 320 17.48 -6.69 -3.49
C LEU A 320 16.76 -7.71 -4.39
N ARG A 321 17.11 -7.75 -5.69
CA ARG A 321 16.54 -8.71 -6.65
C ARG A 321 16.74 -10.14 -6.20
N ASP A 322 17.96 -10.50 -5.77
CA ASP A 322 18.27 -11.87 -5.37
C ASP A 322 17.57 -12.23 -4.06
N THR A 323 17.52 -11.32 -3.07
CA THR A 323 16.76 -11.50 -1.83
C THR A 323 15.26 -11.68 -2.10
N ALA A 324 14.66 -10.85 -2.96
CA ALA A 324 13.25 -10.99 -3.34
C ALA A 324 12.98 -12.32 -4.05
N ALA A 325 13.87 -12.73 -4.95
CA ALA A 325 13.76 -14.01 -5.66
C ALA A 325 13.89 -15.21 -4.71
N ASP A 326 14.82 -15.16 -3.76
CA ASP A 326 14.99 -16.20 -2.75
C ASP A 326 13.79 -16.29 -1.81
N ALA A 327 13.21 -15.13 -1.42
CA ALA A 327 11.99 -15.07 -0.62
C ALA A 327 10.82 -15.80 -1.27
N MET A 328 10.73 -15.79 -2.61
CA MET A 328 9.65 -16.37 -3.38
C MET A 328 10.01 -17.72 -4.03
N GLN A 329 11.12 -18.35 -3.64
CA GLN A 329 11.63 -19.57 -4.28
C GLN A 329 10.61 -20.71 -4.27
N HIS A 330 9.80 -20.81 -3.21
CA HIS A 330 8.75 -21.82 -3.05
C HIS A 330 7.62 -21.71 -4.10
N LEU A 331 7.43 -20.54 -4.74
CA LEU A 331 6.46 -20.34 -5.82
C LEU A 331 6.93 -20.94 -7.17
N GLY A 332 8.16 -21.44 -7.23
CA GLY A 332 8.70 -22.17 -8.36
C GLY A 332 9.36 -21.31 -9.44
N PRO A 333 10.04 -21.98 -10.41
CA PRO A 333 10.96 -21.32 -11.32
C PRO A 333 10.30 -20.31 -12.26
N ALA A 334 9.03 -20.49 -12.61
CA ALA A 334 8.33 -19.58 -13.50
C ALA A 334 8.07 -18.22 -12.81
N TYR A 335 7.64 -18.25 -11.53
CA TYR A 335 7.42 -17.03 -10.74
C TYR A 335 8.74 -16.30 -10.46
N VAL A 336 9.72 -17.04 -9.95
CA VAL A 336 11.04 -16.51 -9.63
C VAL A 336 11.76 -15.95 -10.87
N GLY A 337 11.63 -16.63 -12.01
CA GLY A 337 12.20 -16.16 -13.28
C GLY A 337 11.60 -14.83 -13.73
N GLU A 338 10.28 -14.66 -13.60
CA GLU A 338 9.59 -13.41 -13.94
C GLU A 338 9.95 -12.29 -12.98
N LEU A 339 10.02 -12.58 -11.67
CA LEU A 339 10.45 -11.61 -10.65
C LEU A 339 11.88 -11.13 -10.92
N ARG A 340 12.80 -12.04 -11.22
CA ARG A 340 14.18 -11.67 -11.60
C ARG A 340 14.20 -10.84 -12.89
N ALA A 341 13.39 -11.17 -13.87
CA ALA A 341 13.29 -10.42 -15.11
C ALA A 341 12.70 -9.01 -14.89
N LEU A 342 11.72 -8.86 -14.01
CA LEU A 342 11.13 -7.57 -13.64
C LEU A 342 12.16 -6.67 -12.96
N LEU A 343 12.93 -7.22 -12.03
CA LEU A 343 13.93 -6.49 -11.21
C LEU A 343 15.34 -6.45 -11.85
N ASP A 344 15.49 -6.89 -13.11
CA ASP A 344 16.74 -6.76 -13.86
C ASP A 344 16.76 -5.42 -14.62
N PRO A 345 17.70 -4.51 -14.31
CA PRO A 345 17.84 -3.23 -15.03
C PRO A 345 17.97 -3.37 -16.53
N ALA A 346 18.56 -4.46 -17.02
CA ALA A 346 18.75 -4.71 -18.47
C ALA A 346 17.42 -4.83 -19.23
N ASN A 347 16.36 -5.26 -18.54
CA ASN A 347 15.02 -5.41 -19.14
C ASN A 347 14.22 -4.11 -19.16
N ARG A 348 14.72 -3.03 -18.52
CA ARG A 348 14.11 -1.70 -18.53
C ARG A 348 12.62 -1.69 -18.13
N ARG A 349 12.28 -2.49 -17.12
CA ARG A 349 10.92 -2.59 -16.58
C ARG A 349 10.73 -1.81 -15.27
N MET A 350 11.76 -1.14 -14.79
CA MET A 350 11.75 -0.34 -13.56
C MET A 350 11.96 1.14 -13.89
N ASP A 351 11.14 1.98 -13.28
CA ASP A 351 11.25 3.43 -13.27
C ASP A 351 11.58 3.86 -11.84
N LEU A 352 12.86 3.79 -11.49
CA LEU A 352 13.36 4.10 -10.15
C LEU A 352 14.13 5.42 -10.18
N ALA A 353 13.82 6.34 -9.29
CA ALA A 353 14.60 7.56 -9.10
C ALA A 353 14.53 8.03 -7.66
N THR A 354 15.62 8.66 -7.19
CA THR A 354 15.58 9.45 -5.96
C THR A 354 14.59 10.62 -6.14
N GLU A 355 13.91 11.01 -5.06
CA GLU A 355 12.95 12.10 -5.06
C GLU A 355 13.48 13.33 -5.81
N ARG A 356 12.77 13.73 -6.87
CA ARG A 356 12.99 14.98 -7.58
C ARG A 356 11.69 15.77 -7.53
N GLY A 357 11.76 17.09 -7.37
CA GLY A 357 10.60 17.95 -7.11
C GLY A 357 9.50 18.02 -8.19
N ASP A 358 9.66 17.34 -9.31
CA ASP A 358 8.72 17.26 -10.44
C ASP A 358 8.20 15.84 -10.72
N ARG A 359 8.67 14.85 -9.95
CA ARG A 359 8.24 13.45 -10.05
C ARG A 359 7.19 13.16 -8.98
N SER A 360 6.20 12.28 -9.27
CA SER A 360 5.29 11.77 -8.24
C SER A 360 6.08 11.06 -7.13
N LEU A 361 5.57 11.15 -5.91
CA LEU A 361 6.07 10.41 -4.75
C LEU A 361 5.38 9.04 -4.58
N ASP A 362 4.39 8.75 -5.44
CA ASP A 362 3.67 7.48 -5.39
C ASP A 362 4.55 6.34 -5.91
N ALA A 363 4.28 5.14 -5.42
CA ALA A 363 4.78 3.89 -5.97
C ALA A 363 3.60 3.11 -6.57
N PHE A 364 3.79 2.51 -7.73
CA PHE A 364 2.76 1.70 -8.39
C PHE A 364 3.36 0.86 -9.52
N PRO A 365 2.75 -0.29 -9.87
CA PRO A 365 3.00 -0.97 -11.11
C PRO A 365 2.05 -0.49 -12.20
N VAL A 366 2.44 -0.71 -13.44
CA VAL A 366 1.53 -0.66 -14.57
C VAL A 366 1.56 -1.99 -15.30
N SER A 367 0.40 -2.48 -15.74
CA SER A 367 0.28 -3.68 -16.56
C SER A 367 -0.88 -3.56 -17.53
N ALA A 368 -0.71 -4.13 -18.73
CA ALA A 368 -1.79 -4.19 -19.70
C ALA A 368 -1.65 -5.46 -20.56
N PRO A 369 -2.76 -6.00 -21.08
CA PRO A 369 -2.71 -7.15 -21.98
C PRO A 369 -1.77 -6.92 -23.17
N GLY A 370 -0.87 -7.88 -23.42
CA GLY A 370 0.08 -7.82 -24.53
C GLY A 370 1.30 -6.92 -24.33
N ALA A 371 1.52 -6.40 -23.12
CA ALA A 371 2.72 -5.64 -22.76
C ALA A 371 3.25 -6.09 -21.39
N PRO A 372 4.57 -6.04 -21.15
CA PRO A 372 5.14 -6.41 -19.86
C PRO A 372 4.73 -5.43 -18.75
N ALA A 373 4.55 -5.92 -17.54
CA ALA A 373 4.37 -5.06 -16.39
C ALA A 373 5.64 -4.27 -16.07
N MET A 374 5.48 -3.05 -15.55
CA MET A 374 6.57 -2.16 -15.17
C MET A 374 6.31 -1.57 -13.80
N LEU A 375 7.38 -1.21 -13.08
CA LEU A 375 7.35 -0.57 -11.78
C LEU A 375 7.70 0.91 -11.89
N PHE A 376 7.01 1.73 -11.10
CA PHE A 376 7.36 3.11 -10.83
C PHE A 376 7.51 3.29 -9.32
N VAL A 377 8.70 3.67 -8.84
CA VAL A 377 8.96 3.85 -7.40
C VAL A 377 9.89 5.05 -7.17
N GLY A 378 9.50 5.91 -6.23
CA GLY A 378 10.38 6.92 -5.66
C GLY A 378 11.29 6.31 -4.59
N VAL A 379 12.59 6.25 -4.83
CA VAL A 379 13.54 5.57 -3.94
C VAL A 379 14.17 6.56 -2.96
N ARG A 380 14.15 6.23 -1.67
CA ARG A 380 14.97 6.88 -0.65
C ARG A 380 16.20 6.01 -0.38
N SER A 381 17.35 6.49 -0.81
CA SER A 381 18.61 5.74 -0.67
C SER A 381 18.93 5.43 0.79
N GLY A 382 19.16 4.16 1.08
CA GLY A 382 19.55 3.68 2.40
C GLY A 382 18.40 3.41 3.37
N GLU A 383 17.17 3.43 2.92
CA GLU A 383 16.01 3.08 3.72
C GLU A 383 15.47 1.70 3.33
N LEU A 384 15.39 0.78 4.29
CA LEU A 384 14.81 -0.57 4.10
C LEU A 384 13.40 -0.49 3.53
N GLU A 385 12.62 0.52 3.90
CA GLU A 385 11.24 0.71 3.43
C GLU A 385 11.16 0.93 1.92
N SER A 386 12.16 1.58 1.30
CA SER A 386 12.22 1.69 -0.16
C SER A 386 12.48 0.36 -0.84
N ASP A 387 13.31 -0.50 -0.23
CA ASP A 387 13.56 -1.84 -0.74
C ASP A 387 12.32 -2.73 -0.62
N VAL A 388 11.60 -2.60 0.48
CA VAL A 388 10.31 -3.29 0.72
C VAL A 388 9.23 -2.79 -0.23
N GLU A 389 9.15 -1.48 -0.48
CA GLU A 389 8.21 -0.90 -1.42
C GLU A 389 8.42 -1.44 -2.85
N ILE A 390 9.68 -1.63 -3.28
CA ILE A 390 9.97 -2.29 -4.55
C ILE A 390 9.47 -3.75 -4.54
N ALA A 391 9.61 -4.49 -3.44
CA ALA A 391 9.10 -5.86 -3.32
C ALA A 391 7.57 -5.90 -3.32
N HIS A 392 6.90 -4.92 -2.71
CA HIS A 392 5.45 -4.71 -2.73
C HIS A 392 4.94 -4.52 -4.16
N GLU A 393 5.48 -3.52 -4.86
CA GLU A 393 5.07 -3.20 -6.23
C GLU A 393 5.38 -4.35 -7.21
N ALA A 394 6.46 -5.10 -6.96
CA ALA A 394 6.73 -6.32 -7.71
C ALA A 394 5.63 -7.38 -7.51
N GLY A 395 5.04 -7.48 -6.33
CA GLY A 395 3.90 -8.35 -6.05
C GLY A 395 2.70 -8.03 -6.95
N HIS A 396 2.32 -6.76 -7.02
CA HIS A 396 1.26 -6.29 -7.91
C HIS A 396 1.59 -6.52 -9.39
N ALA A 397 2.82 -6.21 -9.82
CA ALA A 397 3.25 -6.39 -11.19
C ALA A 397 3.19 -7.86 -11.63
N LEU A 398 3.64 -8.76 -10.76
CA LEU A 398 3.56 -10.21 -11.00
C LEU A 398 2.12 -10.70 -11.03
N HIS A 399 1.22 -10.19 -10.21
CA HIS A 399 -0.21 -10.48 -10.32
C HIS A 399 -0.73 -10.10 -11.73
N GLY A 400 -0.39 -8.92 -12.22
CA GLY A 400 -0.72 -8.50 -13.59
C GLY A 400 -0.19 -9.44 -14.67
N GLU A 401 1.05 -9.92 -14.55
CA GLU A 401 1.67 -10.89 -15.45
C GLU A 401 0.98 -12.27 -15.38
N TRP A 402 0.60 -12.72 -14.17
CA TRP A 402 -0.11 -13.99 -14.01
C TRP A 402 -1.51 -13.94 -14.60
N MET A 403 -2.26 -12.84 -14.41
CA MET A 403 -3.54 -12.63 -15.09
C MET A 403 -3.39 -12.68 -16.62
N GLN A 404 -2.29 -12.17 -17.15
CA GLN A 404 -2.01 -12.26 -18.59
C GLN A 404 -1.73 -13.71 -19.03
N ARG A 405 -0.94 -14.46 -18.28
CA ARG A 405 -0.64 -15.89 -18.55
C ARG A 405 -1.87 -16.78 -18.42
N GLY A 406 -2.74 -16.48 -17.44
CA GLY A 406 -4.03 -17.16 -17.22
C GLY A 406 -5.12 -16.75 -18.21
N HIS A 407 -4.83 -15.80 -19.12
CA HIS A 407 -5.80 -15.25 -20.06
C HIS A 407 -7.04 -14.62 -19.40
N ALA A 408 -6.86 -14.04 -18.21
CA ALA A 408 -7.93 -13.32 -17.53
C ALA A 408 -8.49 -12.21 -18.42
N SER A 409 -9.82 -12.12 -18.51
CA SER A 409 -10.50 -11.09 -19.30
C SER A 409 -10.06 -9.68 -18.89
N PRO A 410 -9.81 -8.78 -19.83
CA PRO A 410 -9.55 -7.37 -19.53
C PRO A 410 -10.63 -6.71 -18.67
N LEU A 411 -11.87 -7.21 -18.70
CA LEU A 411 -13.00 -6.75 -17.87
C LEU A 411 -12.96 -7.31 -16.44
N GLN A 412 -12.12 -8.32 -16.18
CA GLN A 412 -11.97 -8.99 -14.88
C GLN A 412 -10.57 -8.78 -14.27
N ARG A 413 -9.79 -7.80 -14.76
CA ARG A 413 -8.47 -7.49 -14.22
C ARG A 413 -8.49 -6.52 -13.03
N ASN A 414 -9.62 -5.89 -12.78
CA ASN A 414 -9.84 -5.02 -11.63
C ASN A 414 -10.88 -5.64 -10.69
N GLY A 415 -10.51 -5.84 -9.46
CA GLY A 415 -11.35 -6.45 -8.43
C GLY A 415 -11.36 -5.68 -7.13
N SER A 416 -11.57 -6.39 -6.04
CA SER A 416 -11.49 -5.79 -4.71
C SER A 416 -10.06 -5.35 -4.40
N PRO A 417 -9.84 -4.08 -4.03
CA PRO A 417 -8.50 -3.56 -3.80
C PRO A 417 -7.76 -4.31 -2.67
N TRP A 418 -8.45 -4.66 -1.57
CA TRP A 418 -7.81 -5.39 -0.46
C TRP A 418 -7.27 -6.78 -0.88
N LEU A 419 -7.88 -7.44 -1.85
CA LEU A 419 -7.38 -8.72 -2.35
C LEU A 419 -6.10 -8.52 -3.18
N THR A 420 -6.05 -7.44 -3.96
CA THR A 420 -4.85 -7.06 -4.72
C THR A 420 -3.70 -6.68 -3.78
N GLU A 421 -4.01 -5.89 -2.75
CA GLU A 421 -3.04 -5.48 -1.72
C GLU A 421 -2.50 -6.69 -0.93
N ALA A 422 -3.34 -7.68 -0.63
CA ALA A 422 -2.90 -8.87 0.10
C ALA A 422 -1.74 -9.60 -0.59
N PHE A 423 -1.73 -9.65 -1.92
CA PHE A 423 -0.63 -10.26 -2.68
C PHE A 423 0.66 -9.44 -2.58
N ALA A 424 0.56 -8.13 -2.57
CA ALA A 424 1.71 -7.23 -2.43
C ALA A 424 2.26 -7.23 -0.99
N ILE A 425 1.40 -7.13 0.02
CA ILE A 425 1.80 -7.23 1.44
C ILE A 425 2.42 -8.60 1.74
N TYR A 426 1.90 -9.69 1.14
CA TYR A 426 2.53 -11.00 1.26
C TYR A 426 3.98 -10.99 0.75
N ASN A 427 4.27 -10.31 -0.38
CA ASN A 427 5.65 -10.13 -0.86
C ASN A 427 6.51 -9.35 0.12
N GLU A 428 5.98 -8.30 0.77
CA GLU A 428 6.69 -7.55 1.82
C GLU A 428 7.06 -8.45 3.01
N LEU A 429 6.09 -9.19 3.54
CA LEU A 429 6.30 -10.09 4.68
C LEU A 429 7.38 -11.14 4.35
N ARG A 430 7.33 -11.73 3.14
CA ARG A 430 8.33 -12.70 2.68
C ARG A 430 9.71 -12.08 2.48
N PHE A 431 9.79 -10.86 1.95
CA PHE A 431 11.05 -10.15 1.76
C PHE A 431 11.72 -9.82 3.11
N ARG A 432 10.93 -9.32 4.09
CA ARG A 432 11.42 -9.02 5.44
C ARG A 432 11.84 -10.29 6.18
N ASP A 433 11.07 -11.37 6.07
CA ASP A 433 11.42 -12.68 6.64
C ASP A 433 12.69 -13.24 6.03
N GLN A 434 12.88 -13.13 4.71
CA GLN A 434 14.10 -13.57 4.04
C GLN A 434 15.34 -12.84 4.54
N LEU A 435 15.26 -11.52 4.75
CA LEU A 435 16.33 -10.74 5.37
C LEU A 435 16.63 -11.22 6.80
N TYR A 436 15.59 -11.49 7.58
CA TYR A 436 15.71 -12.06 8.92
C TYR A 436 16.41 -13.43 8.93
N GLN A 437 16.00 -14.33 7.99
CA GLN A 437 16.58 -15.68 7.89
C GLN A 437 18.05 -15.65 7.45
N GLN A 438 18.40 -14.78 6.52
CA GLN A 438 19.78 -14.65 6.01
C GLN A 438 20.74 -13.97 7.00
N ALA A 439 20.24 -13.13 7.90
CA ALA A 439 21.06 -12.43 8.89
C ALA A 439 21.76 -13.42 9.83
N GLN A 440 23.03 -13.17 10.16
CA GLN A 440 23.80 -14.00 11.10
C GLN A 440 24.02 -13.28 12.45
N ASP A 441 24.23 -11.97 12.42
CA ASP A 441 24.36 -11.14 13.61
C ASP A 441 23.02 -11.07 14.35
N PRO A 442 22.96 -11.32 15.67
CA PRO A 442 21.75 -11.18 16.47
C PRO A 442 21.09 -9.80 16.39
N ARG A 443 21.88 -8.71 16.24
CA ARG A 443 21.36 -7.34 16.08
C ARG A 443 20.70 -7.16 14.72
N ALA A 444 21.31 -7.69 13.65
CA ALA A 444 20.71 -7.72 12.32
C ALA A 444 19.40 -8.53 12.31
N LYS A 445 19.40 -9.70 12.96
CA LYS A 445 18.17 -10.51 13.13
C LYS A 445 17.10 -9.74 13.89
N ALA A 446 17.44 -9.07 14.97
CA ALA A 446 16.48 -8.28 15.75
C ALA A 446 15.90 -7.12 14.93
N TYR A 447 16.74 -6.44 14.15
CA TYR A 447 16.33 -5.36 13.27
C TYR A 447 15.31 -5.80 12.20
N TYR A 448 15.59 -6.89 11.47
CA TYR A 448 14.71 -7.37 10.42
C TYR A 448 13.43 -8.01 10.97
N LEU A 449 13.52 -8.75 12.08
CA LEU A 449 12.34 -9.32 12.74
C LEU A 449 11.45 -8.22 13.34
N LYS A 450 12.04 -7.16 13.89
CA LYS A 450 11.29 -5.98 14.32
C LYS A 450 10.57 -5.31 13.14
N SER A 451 11.26 -5.15 12.00
CA SER A 451 10.66 -4.58 10.79
C SER A 451 9.45 -5.40 10.31
N LEU A 452 9.54 -6.74 10.34
CA LEU A 452 8.41 -7.63 10.04
C LEU A 452 7.24 -7.46 11.03
N LEU A 453 7.53 -7.35 12.32
CA LEU A 453 6.51 -7.13 13.35
C LEU A 453 5.89 -5.73 13.28
N ASP A 454 6.68 -4.70 12.98
CA ASP A 454 6.17 -3.34 12.81
C ASP A 454 5.21 -3.26 11.63
N ASP A 455 5.49 -3.99 10.54
CA ASP A 455 4.57 -4.12 9.42
C ASP A 455 3.27 -4.83 9.82
N MET A 456 3.36 -5.95 10.54
CA MET A 456 2.15 -6.60 11.08
C MET A 456 1.36 -5.68 12.02
N VAL A 457 2.00 -4.84 12.83
CA VAL A 457 1.31 -3.81 13.63
C VAL A 457 0.61 -2.79 12.75
N LEU A 458 1.24 -2.35 11.66
CA LEU A 458 0.62 -1.45 10.70
C LEU A 458 -0.63 -2.07 10.09
N GLN A 459 -0.50 -3.27 9.53
CA GLN A 459 -1.57 -3.94 8.80
C GLN A 459 -2.75 -4.34 9.71
N LEU A 460 -2.48 -4.90 10.88
CA LEU A 460 -3.53 -5.44 11.76
C LEU A 460 -4.10 -4.37 12.71
N PHE A 461 -3.25 -3.68 13.45
CA PHE A 461 -3.72 -2.77 14.51
C PHE A 461 -3.93 -1.34 14.01
N THR A 462 -2.98 -0.77 13.25
CA THR A 462 -3.08 0.64 12.85
C THR A 462 -4.17 0.82 11.80
N SER A 463 -4.27 -0.08 10.83
CA SER A 463 -5.34 -0.04 9.80
C SER A 463 -6.72 -0.22 10.42
N SER A 464 -6.86 -1.10 11.42
CA SER A 464 -8.11 -1.30 12.16
C SER A 464 -8.51 -0.07 12.97
N GLU A 465 -7.57 0.49 13.71
CA GLU A 465 -7.76 1.71 14.49
C GLU A 465 -8.22 2.88 13.60
N GLU A 466 -7.59 3.04 12.44
CA GLU A 466 -7.93 4.07 11.47
C GLU A 466 -9.31 3.84 10.85
N ALA A 467 -9.64 2.61 10.45
CA ALA A 467 -10.95 2.25 9.94
C ALA A 467 -12.06 2.44 10.99
N GLN A 468 -11.80 2.05 12.26
CA GLN A 468 -12.73 2.27 13.36
C GLN A 468 -12.94 3.75 13.66
N LEU A 469 -11.86 4.53 13.62
CA LEU A 469 -11.94 5.98 13.82
C LEU A 469 -12.79 6.64 12.73
N GLU A 470 -12.52 6.34 11.48
CA GLU A 470 -13.26 6.87 10.34
C GLU A 470 -14.76 6.53 10.45
N GLN A 471 -15.10 5.25 10.67
CA GLN A 471 -16.48 4.80 10.85
C GLN A 471 -17.17 5.53 12.03
N SER A 472 -16.44 5.73 13.13
CA SER A 472 -16.96 6.42 14.30
C SER A 472 -17.19 7.91 14.05
N ILE A 473 -16.35 8.56 13.23
CA ILE A 473 -16.53 9.94 12.79
C ILE A 473 -17.83 10.07 11.98
N TYR A 474 -18.05 9.18 10.97
CA TYR A 474 -19.30 9.17 10.18
C TYR A 474 -20.53 9.01 11.07
N ARG A 475 -20.48 8.08 12.03
CA ARG A 475 -21.59 7.86 12.99
C ARG A 475 -21.83 9.09 13.86
N GLY A 476 -20.77 9.67 14.45
CA GLY A 476 -20.89 10.84 15.31
C GLY A 476 -21.43 12.08 14.59
N VAL A 477 -21.05 12.28 13.33
CA VAL A 477 -21.61 13.36 12.48
C VAL A 477 -23.09 13.09 12.18
N ALA A 478 -23.45 11.87 11.81
CA ALA A 478 -24.84 11.50 11.52
C ALA A 478 -25.76 11.65 12.75
N ASP A 479 -25.26 11.35 13.93
CA ASP A 479 -25.98 11.43 15.22
C ASP A 479 -25.92 12.84 15.85
N ASN A 480 -25.25 13.81 15.20
CA ASN A 480 -25.01 15.17 15.71
C ASN A 480 -24.29 15.20 17.09
N THR A 481 -23.47 14.21 17.38
CA THR A 481 -22.65 14.12 18.60
C THR A 481 -21.20 14.60 18.37
N LEU A 482 -20.84 14.92 17.13
CA LEU A 482 -19.49 15.30 16.72
C LEU A 482 -19.57 16.48 15.76
N GLY A 483 -18.99 17.62 16.15
CA GLY A 483 -19.06 18.87 15.38
C GLY A 483 -17.87 19.81 15.54
N THR A 484 -16.92 19.48 16.41
CA THR A 484 -15.77 20.34 16.71
C THR A 484 -14.44 19.56 16.63
N ALA A 485 -13.33 20.27 16.59
CA ALA A 485 -12.01 19.68 16.69
C ALA A 485 -11.79 19.00 18.06
N ASP A 486 -12.38 19.54 19.16
CA ASP A 486 -12.30 18.90 20.48
C ASP A 486 -13.02 17.57 20.52
N ASP A 487 -14.16 17.44 19.83
CA ASP A 487 -14.87 16.16 19.71
C ASP A 487 -14.04 15.13 18.93
N LEU A 488 -13.39 15.56 17.83
CA LEU A 488 -12.49 14.70 17.05
C LEU A 488 -11.29 14.22 17.87
N ASP A 489 -10.68 15.08 18.67
CA ASP A 489 -9.57 14.71 19.56
C ASP A 489 -10.01 13.74 20.64
N ALA A 490 -11.18 13.99 21.26
CA ALA A 490 -11.74 13.11 22.28
C ALA A 490 -12.05 11.73 21.72
N LEU A 491 -12.73 11.66 20.57
CA LEU A 491 -13.04 10.42 19.88
C LEU A 491 -11.77 9.67 19.47
N THR A 492 -10.80 10.38 18.88
CA THR A 492 -9.52 9.79 18.49
C THR A 492 -8.82 9.17 19.70
N GLY A 493 -8.73 9.90 20.83
CA GLY A 493 -8.15 9.36 22.05
C GLY A 493 -8.84 8.09 22.54
N GLN A 494 -10.18 8.03 22.48
CA GLN A 494 -10.93 6.84 22.87
C GLN A 494 -10.63 5.65 21.96
N VAL A 495 -10.63 5.85 20.64
CA VAL A 495 -10.33 4.78 19.68
C VAL A 495 -8.90 4.27 19.86
N LEU A 496 -7.91 5.16 19.92
CA LEU A 496 -6.51 4.79 20.12
C LEU A 496 -6.30 3.93 21.38
N ALA A 497 -6.94 4.30 22.50
CA ALA A 497 -6.85 3.56 23.76
C ALA A 497 -7.45 2.16 23.64
N ARG A 498 -8.58 2.01 22.93
CA ARG A 498 -9.22 0.72 22.64
C ARG A 498 -8.31 -0.20 21.84
N PHE A 499 -7.52 0.33 20.91
CA PHE A 499 -6.56 -0.42 20.08
C PHE A 499 -5.14 -0.50 20.70
N GLY A 500 -5.00 -0.24 22.00
CA GLY A 500 -3.77 -0.51 22.76
C GLY A 500 -2.72 0.59 22.75
N GLN A 501 -3.03 1.78 22.20
CA GLN A 501 -2.18 2.97 22.34
C GLN A 501 -2.39 3.67 23.69
N ASP A 502 -1.52 4.62 24.02
CA ASP A 502 -1.56 5.38 25.28
C ASP A 502 -1.68 6.90 25.01
N PRO A 503 -2.88 7.40 24.62
CA PRO A 503 -3.10 8.81 24.38
C PRO A 503 -3.19 9.65 25.67
N GLU A 504 -3.11 9.04 26.86
CA GLU A 504 -2.99 9.75 28.12
C GLU A 504 -1.54 10.14 28.39
N HIS A 505 -0.61 9.22 28.17
CA HIS A 505 0.82 9.48 28.27
C HIS A 505 1.34 10.31 27.08
N TYR A 506 0.77 10.12 25.90
CA TYR A 506 1.13 10.83 24.66
C TYR A 506 -0.07 11.60 24.12
N PRO A 507 -0.49 12.72 24.76
CA PRO A 507 -1.72 13.45 24.38
C PRO A 507 -1.72 13.97 22.93
N GLN A 508 -0.55 14.15 22.33
CA GLN A 508 -0.40 14.56 20.93
C GLN A 508 -1.01 13.54 19.96
N LEU A 509 -1.07 12.25 20.32
CA LEU A 509 -1.68 11.20 19.49
C LEU A 509 -3.17 11.46 19.21
N ARG A 510 -3.87 12.21 20.08
CA ARG A 510 -5.27 12.61 19.88
C ARG A 510 -5.48 13.43 18.62
N ASN A 511 -4.43 14.11 18.13
CA ASN A 511 -4.46 14.86 16.88
C ASN A 511 -4.11 14.00 15.64
N SER A 512 -3.98 12.67 15.77
CA SER A 512 -3.57 11.81 14.65
C SER A 512 -4.56 11.82 13.48
N TRP A 513 -5.84 12.06 13.70
CA TRP A 513 -6.85 12.20 12.65
C TRP A 513 -6.47 13.25 11.59
N ILE A 514 -5.71 14.32 11.95
CA ILE A 514 -5.26 15.36 11.03
C ILE A 514 -4.34 14.78 9.94
N GLY A 515 -3.48 13.84 10.32
CA GLY A 515 -2.48 13.22 9.44
C GLY A 515 -2.99 12.03 8.62
N LYS A 516 -4.22 11.55 8.85
CA LYS A 516 -4.79 10.35 8.19
C LYS A 516 -5.25 10.67 6.77
N ARG A 517 -4.31 10.62 5.82
CA ARG A 517 -4.52 11.06 4.43
C ARG A 517 -5.75 10.43 3.78
N LEU A 518 -5.93 9.13 3.93
CA LEU A 518 -7.00 8.40 3.24
C LEU A 518 -8.41 8.78 3.69
N MET A 519 -8.60 9.26 4.93
CA MET A 519 -9.89 9.78 5.36
C MET A 519 -10.37 10.99 4.53
N TYR A 520 -9.45 11.66 3.83
CA TYR A 520 -9.74 12.85 3.02
C TYR A 520 -9.65 12.56 1.52
N ASP A 521 -8.67 11.78 1.09
CA ASP A 521 -8.36 11.57 -0.33
C ASP A 521 -9.16 10.39 -0.91
N ASP A 522 -9.43 9.36 -0.09
CA ASP A 522 -10.21 8.17 -0.47
C ASP A 522 -11.02 7.65 0.73
N PRO A 523 -12.13 8.34 1.06
CA PRO A 523 -12.93 8.02 2.25
C PRO A 523 -13.44 6.57 2.26
N ASN A 524 -13.37 5.96 3.44
CA ASN A 524 -13.74 4.56 3.73
C ASN A 524 -12.82 3.50 3.10
N TYR A 525 -11.63 3.90 2.59
CA TYR A 525 -10.65 2.97 2.03
C TYR A 525 -9.79 2.28 3.11
N LEU A 526 -9.70 2.82 4.34
CA LEU A 526 -8.79 2.33 5.39
C LEU A 526 -9.03 0.87 5.78
N VAL A 527 -10.27 0.40 5.74
CA VAL A 527 -10.60 -1.01 5.97
C VAL A 527 -9.95 -1.96 4.95
N ASN A 528 -9.59 -1.44 3.78
CA ASN A 528 -8.89 -2.18 2.73
C ASN A 528 -7.60 -2.83 3.26
N TYR A 529 -6.76 -2.06 3.95
CA TYR A 529 -5.49 -2.54 4.47
C TYR A 529 -5.64 -3.56 5.60
N LEU A 530 -6.70 -3.46 6.41
CA LEU A 530 -7.01 -4.48 7.40
C LEU A 530 -7.24 -5.85 6.77
N TYR A 531 -8.15 -5.93 5.80
CA TYR A 531 -8.47 -7.20 5.14
C TYR A 531 -7.30 -7.73 4.29
N ALA A 532 -6.57 -6.82 3.65
CA ALA A 532 -5.35 -7.16 2.93
C ALA A 532 -4.28 -7.74 3.87
N GLY A 533 -4.05 -7.10 5.01
CA GLY A 533 -3.08 -7.55 6.01
C GLY A 533 -3.44 -8.90 6.62
N LEU A 534 -4.70 -9.10 7.03
CA LEU A 534 -5.19 -10.38 7.54
C LEU A 534 -4.94 -11.51 6.53
N LEU A 535 -5.33 -11.29 5.27
CA LEU A 535 -5.10 -12.30 4.24
C LEU A 535 -3.60 -12.53 3.98
N ALA A 536 -2.80 -11.48 3.93
CA ALA A 536 -1.35 -11.59 3.68
C ALA A 536 -0.64 -12.39 4.78
N VAL A 537 -0.99 -12.20 6.05
CA VAL A 537 -0.44 -13.00 7.16
C VAL A 537 -0.86 -14.47 7.02
N GLN A 538 -2.11 -14.75 6.64
CA GLN A 538 -2.55 -16.11 6.38
C GLN A 538 -1.79 -16.76 5.20
N LEU A 539 -1.55 -16.02 4.13
CA LEU A 539 -0.73 -16.51 3.01
C LEU A 539 0.70 -16.83 3.46
N TYR A 540 1.30 -15.94 4.27
CA TYR A 540 2.63 -16.15 4.86
C TYR A 540 2.71 -17.40 5.74
N VAL A 541 1.67 -17.69 6.52
CA VAL A 541 1.59 -18.88 7.37
C VAL A 541 1.42 -20.15 6.53
N GLN A 542 0.53 -20.11 5.53
CA GLN A 542 0.23 -21.30 4.72
C GLN A 542 1.38 -21.71 3.83
N ASP A 543 2.15 -20.75 3.30
CA ASP A 543 3.31 -21.06 2.49
C ASP A 543 4.38 -21.81 3.28
N GLN A 544 4.57 -21.47 4.57
CA GLN A 544 5.52 -22.14 5.46
C GLN A 544 5.03 -23.54 5.89
N ARG A 545 3.72 -23.71 6.02
CA ARG A 545 3.11 -24.95 6.49
C ARG A 545 3.06 -26.04 5.41
N ASP A 546 2.69 -25.67 4.18
CA ASP A 546 2.55 -26.58 3.04
C ASP A 546 2.87 -25.83 1.73
N PRO A 547 4.16 -25.59 1.42
CA PRO A 547 4.58 -24.77 0.29
C PRO A 547 4.04 -25.25 -1.05
N GLU A 548 3.94 -26.58 -1.26
CA GLU A 548 3.50 -27.15 -2.53
C GLU A 548 2.01 -26.91 -2.79
N ARG A 549 1.17 -27.17 -1.78
CA ARG A 549 -0.27 -26.92 -1.86
C ARG A 549 -0.58 -25.44 -1.96
N PHE A 550 0.16 -24.63 -1.20
CA PHE A 550 0.07 -23.17 -1.26
C PHE A 550 0.37 -22.67 -2.67
N ARG A 551 1.52 -23.07 -3.24
CA ARG A 551 1.92 -22.68 -4.59
C ARG A 551 0.83 -22.95 -5.62
N GLN A 552 0.25 -24.15 -5.61
CA GLN A 552 -0.80 -24.55 -6.56
C GLN A 552 -2.02 -23.60 -6.47
N ARG A 553 -2.51 -23.33 -5.26
CA ARG A 553 -3.67 -22.46 -5.04
C ARG A 553 -3.37 -21.00 -5.36
N TYR A 554 -2.23 -20.51 -4.89
CA TYR A 554 -1.81 -19.13 -5.05
C TYR A 554 -1.66 -18.77 -6.53
N LEU A 555 -0.91 -19.56 -7.30
CA LEU A 555 -0.69 -19.30 -8.72
C LEU A 555 -1.97 -19.48 -9.56
N ALA A 556 -2.87 -20.38 -9.17
CA ALA A 556 -4.16 -20.52 -9.83
C ALA A 556 -4.99 -19.23 -9.67
N VAL A 557 -5.16 -18.75 -8.43
CA VAL A 557 -5.94 -17.53 -8.16
C VAL A 557 -5.32 -16.30 -8.80
N LEU A 558 -3.99 -16.15 -8.77
CA LEU A 558 -3.31 -15.06 -9.48
C LEU A 558 -3.62 -15.04 -10.99
N GLY A 559 -3.78 -16.20 -11.62
CA GLY A 559 -4.02 -16.32 -13.06
C GLY A 559 -5.48 -16.10 -13.47
N GLU A 560 -6.43 -16.32 -12.56
CA GLU A 560 -7.87 -16.26 -12.87
C GLU A 560 -8.40 -14.82 -12.99
N GLY A 561 -7.73 -13.86 -12.37
CA GLY A 561 -8.24 -12.49 -12.24
C GLY A 561 -9.42 -12.44 -11.24
N PHE A 562 -10.33 -11.49 -11.40
CA PHE A 562 -11.44 -11.27 -10.48
C PHE A 562 -12.77 -11.78 -11.07
N ASP A 563 -12.83 -13.09 -11.33
CA ASP A 563 -13.93 -13.77 -11.99
C ASP A 563 -15.04 -14.27 -11.04
N ARG A 564 -14.86 -14.06 -9.73
CA ARG A 564 -15.79 -14.46 -8.65
C ARG A 564 -15.77 -13.47 -7.48
N ALA A 565 -16.65 -13.69 -6.50
CA ALA A 565 -16.69 -12.84 -5.31
C ALA A 565 -15.39 -12.92 -4.51
N PRO A 566 -14.93 -11.82 -3.88
CA PRO A 566 -13.64 -11.79 -3.14
C PRO A 566 -13.53 -12.90 -2.09
N ASN A 567 -14.56 -13.16 -1.29
CA ASN A 567 -14.56 -14.22 -0.30
C ASN A 567 -14.49 -15.64 -0.90
N GLU A 568 -14.96 -15.83 -2.15
CA GLU A 568 -14.81 -17.10 -2.88
C GLU A 568 -13.36 -17.28 -3.33
N GLN A 569 -12.68 -16.22 -3.78
CA GLN A 569 -11.25 -16.24 -4.10
C GLN A 569 -10.41 -16.54 -2.86
N VAL A 570 -10.74 -15.91 -1.73
CA VAL A 570 -10.10 -16.22 -0.44
C VAL A 570 -10.35 -17.66 -0.03
N ALA A 571 -11.56 -18.17 -0.19
CA ALA A 571 -11.86 -19.59 0.09
C ALA A 571 -11.02 -20.54 -0.76
N GLN A 572 -10.74 -20.21 -2.02
CA GLN A 572 -9.86 -20.98 -2.89
C GLN A 572 -8.39 -20.90 -2.41
N LEU A 573 -7.91 -19.71 -2.03
CA LEU A 573 -6.56 -19.51 -1.48
C LEU A 573 -6.36 -20.29 -0.19
N LEU A 574 -7.26 -20.11 0.78
CA LEU A 574 -7.16 -20.70 2.11
C LEU A 574 -7.62 -22.18 2.14
N GLY A 575 -8.45 -22.60 1.16
CA GLY A 575 -9.07 -23.92 1.09
C GLY A 575 -10.29 -24.09 1.98
N GLN A 576 -10.80 -23.00 2.52
CA GLN A 576 -12.02 -22.91 3.30
C GLN A 576 -12.56 -21.47 3.25
N ALA A 577 -13.87 -21.29 3.45
CA ALA A 577 -14.46 -19.96 3.55
C ALA A 577 -13.80 -19.16 4.69
N PRO A 578 -13.53 -17.85 4.50
CA PRO A 578 -12.94 -17.05 5.55
C PRO A 578 -13.93 -16.80 6.69
N ASP A 579 -13.48 -17.05 7.91
CA ASP A 579 -14.06 -16.54 9.15
C ASP A 579 -13.12 -15.45 9.66
N TRP A 580 -13.41 -14.18 9.32
CA TRP A 580 -12.50 -13.08 9.54
C TRP A 580 -12.14 -12.88 11.02
N PRO A 581 -13.07 -12.92 11.99
CA PRO A 581 -12.73 -12.91 13.41
C PRO A 581 -11.80 -14.04 13.84
N ALA A 582 -12.02 -15.27 13.38
CA ALA A 582 -11.15 -16.40 13.68
C ALA A 582 -9.76 -16.27 13.02
N LEU A 583 -9.68 -15.62 11.83
CA LEU A 583 -8.40 -15.31 11.18
C LEU A 583 -7.62 -14.26 11.98
N VAL A 584 -8.28 -13.27 12.60
CA VAL A 584 -7.64 -12.33 13.54
C VAL A 584 -6.93 -13.06 14.66
N ASP A 585 -7.61 -14.00 15.34
CA ASP A 585 -7.02 -14.77 16.42
C ASP A 585 -5.79 -15.56 15.95
N ALA A 586 -5.88 -16.18 14.78
CA ALA A 586 -4.79 -16.96 14.20
C ALA A 586 -3.58 -16.08 13.82
N ASP A 587 -3.81 -14.91 13.22
CA ASP A 587 -2.75 -13.97 12.81
C ASP A 587 -2.04 -13.38 14.02
N LEU A 588 -2.77 -13.01 15.07
CA LEU A 588 -2.20 -12.47 16.28
C LEU A 588 -1.48 -13.53 17.12
N GLN A 589 -1.85 -14.80 16.97
CA GLN A 589 -1.03 -15.88 17.51
C GLN A 589 0.35 -15.94 16.83
N VAL A 590 0.42 -15.78 15.52
CA VAL A 590 1.70 -15.71 14.78
C VAL A 590 2.50 -14.47 15.18
N PHE A 591 1.86 -13.31 15.23
CA PHE A 591 2.48 -12.08 15.72
C PHE A 591 3.11 -12.28 17.11
N ASN A 592 2.40 -12.87 18.04
CA ASN A 592 2.89 -13.12 19.39
C ASN A 592 4.07 -14.12 19.43
N GLN A 593 4.08 -15.14 18.54
CA GLN A 593 5.19 -16.07 18.40
C GLN A 593 6.46 -15.35 17.90
N LEU A 594 6.33 -14.51 16.87
CA LEU A 594 7.43 -13.71 16.35
C LEU A 594 7.92 -12.67 17.37
N ALA A 595 7.02 -12.03 18.10
CA ALA A 595 7.39 -11.11 19.20
C ALA A 595 8.15 -11.83 20.33
N ALA A 596 7.82 -13.08 20.64
CA ALA A 596 8.58 -13.89 21.59
C ALA A 596 10.00 -14.21 21.07
N GLN A 597 10.17 -14.47 19.77
CA GLN A 597 11.49 -14.65 19.14
C GLN A 597 12.33 -13.36 19.22
N LEU A 598 11.72 -12.19 18.93
CA LEU A 598 12.40 -10.91 19.06
C LEU A 598 12.85 -10.65 20.50
N ARG A 599 12.01 -10.96 21.49
CA ARG A 599 12.35 -10.86 22.91
C ARG A 599 13.57 -11.72 23.28
N ALA A 600 13.64 -12.93 22.71
CA ALA A 600 14.80 -13.81 22.93
C ALA A 600 16.08 -13.27 22.30
N LEU A 601 15.99 -12.64 21.11
CA LEU A 601 17.11 -11.96 20.47
C LEU A 601 17.59 -10.77 21.31
N HIS A 602 16.68 -9.93 21.80
CA HIS A 602 17.01 -8.81 22.70
C HIS A 602 17.75 -9.30 23.95
N ALA A 603 17.29 -10.39 24.60
CA ALA A 603 17.98 -10.95 25.76
C ALA A 603 19.40 -11.44 25.45
N ARG A 604 19.65 -11.98 24.25
CA ARG A 604 21.00 -12.38 23.81
C ARG A 604 21.91 -11.18 23.56
N ILE A 605 21.38 -10.11 22.95
CA ILE A 605 22.11 -8.86 22.70
C ILE A 605 22.49 -8.21 24.04
N GLU A 606 21.57 -8.14 25.00
CA GLU A 606 21.78 -7.59 26.33
C GLU A 606 22.85 -8.36 27.14
N GLN A 607 23.01 -9.68 26.91
CA GLN A 607 24.04 -10.52 27.51
C GLN A 607 25.42 -10.42 26.83
N GLY A 608 25.56 -9.57 25.80
CA GLY A 608 26.80 -9.41 25.06
C GLY A 608 27.14 -10.59 24.13
N GLN A 609 26.22 -11.47 23.83
CA GLN A 609 26.39 -12.63 22.92
C GLN A 609 26.24 -12.22 21.45
N GLY A 610 26.84 -11.12 21.06
CA GLY A 610 26.74 -10.56 19.72
C GLY A 610 27.92 -9.63 19.37
N ALA A 611 29.06 -9.84 20.02
CA ALA A 611 30.32 -9.15 19.72
C ALA A 611 31.24 -10.06 18.91
#